data_d8ae797ba5cfa5dc37ab509e507cd898
#
_entry.id   d8ae797ba5cfa5dc37ab509e507cd898
#
_cell.length_a   1.000
_cell.length_b   1.000
_cell.length_c   1.000
_cell.angle_alpha   90.00
_cell.angle_beta   90.00
_cell.angle_gamma   90.00
#
_symmetry.space_group_name_H-M   'P 1'
#
loop_
_entity.id
_entity.type
_entity.pdbx_description
1 polymer ?
#
loop_
_entity_poly.entity_id
_entity_poly.type
_entity_poly.pdbx_seq_one_letter_code
_entity_poly.pdbx_strand_id
1 'polypeptide(L)'
;MTTGVTGSGTADDPWILTTPPGKSEFEAWRDEGAEPPALVVQVGTTQLRYQLRCIDDLHAMLKERGDWVPLGNADEQKPAQDGTVEAWGRSAGNPVGGWYGLRKGYRGRFGMYMPPLLEALDLAEVEHNPRNNRMRAR
;
A
#
# COMPACT_ATOMS: atom_id res chain seq x y z
N MET A 1 14.23 -4.76 -16.92
CA MET A 1 14.86 -5.18 -15.67
C MET A 1 13.83 -5.27 -14.56
N THR A 2 13.91 -6.30 -13.79
CA THR A 2 12.97 -6.43 -12.67
C THR A 2 13.31 -5.41 -11.59
N THR A 3 12.32 -5.07 -10.78
CA THR A 3 12.47 -4.13 -9.69
C THR A 3 13.24 -4.73 -8.51
N GLY A 4 13.65 -5.98 -8.62
CA GLY A 4 14.33 -6.63 -7.53
C GLY A 4 13.42 -7.06 -6.41
N VAL A 5 12.16 -7.36 -6.72
CA VAL A 5 11.26 -7.88 -5.71
C VAL A 5 11.83 -9.19 -5.17
N THR A 6 11.87 -9.33 -3.86
CA THR A 6 12.32 -10.53 -3.18
C THR A 6 11.09 -11.23 -2.63
N GLY A 7 11.02 -12.54 -2.85
CA GLY A 7 9.91 -13.34 -2.37
C GLY A 7 8.79 -13.48 -3.39
N SER A 8 7.91 -14.45 -3.15
CA SER A 8 6.79 -14.74 -4.03
C SER A 8 5.45 -14.22 -3.50
N GLY A 9 5.46 -13.59 -2.34
CA GLY A 9 4.25 -13.00 -1.76
C GLY A 9 3.35 -14.01 -1.09
N THR A 10 3.94 -15.06 -0.52
CA THR A 10 3.23 -16.04 0.31
C THR A 10 3.72 -15.94 1.75
N ALA A 11 2.98 -16.51 2.69
CA ALA A 11 3.38 -16.50 4.09
C ALA A 11 4.73 -17.17 4.31
N ASP A 12 5.04 -18.20 3.53
CA ASP A 12 6.31 -18.91 3.65
C ASP A 12 7.45 -18.22 2.91
N ASP A 13 7.12 -17.33 1.99
CA ASP A 13 8.09 -16.61 1.17
C ASP A 13 7.58 -15.20 0.90
N PRO A 14 7.50 -14.35 1.94
CA PRO A 14 6.92 -13.02 1.80
C PRO A 14 7.75 -12.11 0.91
N TRP A 15 7.09 -11.09 0.36
CA TRP A 15 7.81 -9.99 -0.27
C TRP A 15 8.55 -9.22 0.81
N ILE A 16 9.80 -8.86 0.54
CA ILE A 16 10.60 -8.00 1.43
C ILE A 16 10.71 -6.65 0.74
N LEU A 17 10.20 -5.62 1.39
CA LEU A 17 10.00 -4.30 0.80
C LEU A 17 10.58 -3.23 1.72
N THR A 18 10.81 -2.05 1.12
CA THR A 18 11.34 -0.89 1.86
C THR A 18 10.37 0.26 1.71
N THR A 19 10.14 1.01 2.78
CA THR A 19 9.26 2.18 2.74
C THR A 19 9.78 3.22 1.74
N PRO A 20 8.91 4.10 1.19
CA PRO A 20 9.33 5.03 0.15
C PRO A 20 10.55 5.89 0.49
N PRO A 21 10.71 6.42 1.71
CA PRO A 21 11.93 7.14 2.05
C PRO A 21 13.18 6.28 2.19
N GLY A 22 13.03 4.95 2.15
CA GLY A 22 14.16 4.03 2.24
C GLY A 22 14.67 3.81 3.65
N LYS A 23 13.88 4.12 4.67
CA LYS A 23 14.35 4.09 6.06
C LYS A 23 14.05 2.80 6.81
N SER A 24 13.08 2.02 6.35
CA SER A 24 12.61 0.83 7.07
C SER A 24 12.23 -0.26 6.10
N GLU A 25 12.46 -1.51 6.50
CA GLU A 25 11.99 -2.68 5.77
C GLU A 25 10.73 -3.22 6.40
N PHE A 26 9.92 -3.90 5.59
CA PHE A 26 8.75 -4.61 6.06
C PHE A 26 8.49 -5.80 5.14
N GLU A 27 7.64 -6.71 5.60
CA GLU A 27 7.26 -7.88 4.81
C GLU A 27 5.79 -7.80 4.46
N ALA A 28 5.41 -8.41 3.34
CA ALA A 28 4.01 -8.47 2.94
C ALA A 28 3.74 -9.79 2.22
N TRP A 29 2.53 -10.30 2.35
CA TRP A 29 2.12 -11.52 1.65
C TRP A 29 0.61 -11.56 1.51
N ARG A 30 0.15 -12.41 0.58
CA ARG A 30 -1.28 -12.64 0.36
C ARG A 30 -1.77 -13.71 1.31
N ASP A 31 -2.94 -13.47 1.90
CA ASP A 31 -3.70 -14.47 2.63
C ASP A 31 -5.02 -14.64 1.89
N GLU A 32 -5.00 -15.49 0.87
CA GLU A 32 -6.15 -15.67 -0.01
C GLU A 32 -7.23 -16.54 0.63
N GLY A 33 -6.91 -17.24 1.71
CA GLY A 33 -7.89 -18.02 2.45
C GLY A 33 -8.68 -17.22 3.48
N ALA A 34 -8.29 -15.97 3.72
CA ALA A 34 -9.03 -15.10 4.63
C ALA A 34 -10.33 -14.62 3.99
N GLU A 35 -11.27 -14.18 4.82
CA GLU A 35 -12.58 -13.71 4.36
C GLU A 35 -12.83 -12.30 4.91
N PRO A 36 -12.69 -11.24 4.09
CA PRO A 36 -12.28 -11.27 2.68
C PRO A 36 -10.78 -11.59 2.52
N PRO A 37 -10.35 -11.94 1.31
CA PRO A 37 -8.92 -12.15 1.07
C PRO A 37 -8.11 -10.94 1.49
N ALA A 38 -6.99 -11.19 2.15
CA ALA A 38 -6.21 -10.13 2.80
C ALA A 38 -4.80 -10.03 2.25
N LEU A 39 -4.29 -8.80 2.26
CA LEU A 39 -2.87 -8.51 2.14
C LEU A 39 -2.36 -8.28 3.55
N VAL A 40 -1.41 -9.09 3.98
CA VAL A 40 -0.81 -8.98 5.30
C VAL A 40 0.47 -8.18 5.20
N VAL A 41 0.65 -7.20 6.08
CA VAL A 41 1.86 -6.38 6.16
C VAL A 41 2.43 -6.53 7.56
N GLN A 42 3.67 -7.02 7.64
CA GLN A 42 4.37 -7.24 8.90
C GLN A 42 5.44 -6.18 9.09
N VAL A 43 5.28 -5.37 10.11
CA VAL A 43 6.22 -4.29 10.44
C VAL A 43 6.71 -4.54 11.85
N GLY A 44 7.93 -5.06 11.99
CA GLY A 44 8.43 -5.49 13.28
C GLY A 44 7.51 -6.56 13.88
N THR A 45 6.93 -6.28 15.04
CA THR A 45 5.99 -7.19 15.70
C THR A 45 4.54 -6.86 15.38
N THR A 46 4.29 -5.81 14.60
CA THR A 46 2.94 -5.37 14.27
C THR A 46 2.49 -5.96 12.95
N GLN A 47 1.31 -6.53 12.92
CA GLN A 47 0.74 -7.09 11.71
C GLN A 47 -0.49 -6.27 11.32
N LEU A 48 -0.47 -5.75 10.08
CA LEU A 48 -1.56 -5.01 9.50
C LEU A 48 -2.22 -5.88 8.43
N ARG A 49 -3.52 -5.70 8.26
CA ARG A 49 -4.26 -6.46 7.24
C ARG A 49 -5.13 -5.50 6.45
N TYR A 50 -5.05 -5.62 5.13
CA TYR A 50 -5.85 -4.83 4.19
C TYR A 50 -6.58 -5.78 3.26
N GLN A 51 -7.69 -5.35 2.69
CA GLN A 51 -8.35 -6.15 1.65
C GLN A 51 -7.37 -6.34 0.48
N LEU A 52 -7.17 -7.57 0.06
CA LEU A 52 -6.17 -7.90 -0.98
C LEU A 52 -6.43 -7.16 -2.29
N ARG A 53 -7.69 -6.88 -2.61
CA ARG A 53 -8.06 -6.15 -3.81
C ARG A 53 -7.48 -4.74 -3.88
N CYS A 54 -6.92 -4.23 -2.78
CA CYS A 54 -6.34 -2.88 -2.76
C CYS A 54 -5.24 -2.70 -3.80
N ILE A 55 -4.52 -3.75 -4.13
CA ILE A 55 -3.46 -3.70 -5.12
C ILE A 55 -4.04 -3.31 -6.49
N ASP A 56 -5.04 -4.06 -6.94
CA ASP A 56 -5.67 -3.80 -8.25
C ASP A 56 -6.46 -2.51 -8.24
N ASP A 57 -7.16 -2.22 -7.16
CA ASP A 57 -7.97 -1.00 -7.05
C ASP A 57 -7.10 0.25 -7.07
N LEU A 58 -5.97 0.23 -6.35
CA LEU A 58 -5.04 1.36 -6.35
C LEU A 58 -4.42 1.55 -7.74
N HIS A 59 -4.02 0.46 -8.38
CA HIS A 59 -3.47 0.54 -9.73
C HIS A 59 -4.48 1.15 -10.70
N ALA A 60 -5.74 0.75 -10.61
CA ALA A 60 -6.81 1.29 -11.45
C ALA A 60 -7.01 2.80 -11.20
N MET A 61 -6.99 3.22 -9.95
CA MET A 61 -7.12 4.65 -9.61
C MET A 61 -5.97 5.46 -10.20
N LEU A 62 -4.74 4.93 -10.09
CA LEU A 62 -3.57 5.62 -10.61
C LEU A 62 -3.63 5.73 -12.13
N LYS A 63 -4.10 4.71 -12.82
CA LYS A 63 -4.27 4.75 -14.28
C LYS A 63 -5.31 5.79 -14.68
N GLU A 64 -6.40 5.87 -13.93
CA GLU A 64 -7.45 6.86 -14.19
C GLU A 64 -6.92 8.29 -13.99
N ARG A 65 -6.12 8.51 -12.94
CA ARG A 65 -5.50 9.82 -12.69
C ARG A 65 -4.54 10.21 -13.80
N GLY A 66 -3.76 9.26 -14.31
CA GLY A 66 -2.83 9.48 -15.41
C GLY A 66 -1.67 10.40 -15.09
N ASP A 67 -1.40 10.67 -13.83
CA ASP A 67 -0.33 11.56 -13.39
C ASP A 67 0.08 11.22 -11.96
N TRP A 68 1.10 11.90 -11.46
CA TRP A 68 1.60 11.72 -10.11
C TRP A 68 0.55 12.02 -9.05
N VAL A 69 0.46 11.14 -8.06
CA VAL A 69 -0.44 11.28 -6.92
C VAL A 69 0.40 11.28 -5.65
N PRO A 70 0.28 12.31 -4.80
CA PRO A 70 1.01 12.32 -3.53
C PRO A 70 0.60 11.12 -2.67
N LEU A 71 1.58 10.53 -1.98
CA LEU A 71 1.31 9.36 -1.17
C LEU A 71 0.50 9.69 0.08
N GLY A 72 0.83 10.79 0.75
CA GLY A 72 0.36 11.02 2.10
C GLY A 72 0.97 9.98 3.02
N ASN A 73 0.75 10.07 4.28
CA ASN A 73 1.15 9.06 5.26
C ASN A 73 0.59 9.51 6.60
N ALA A 74 -0.47 8.88 7.02
CA ALA A 74 -1.06 9.20 8.30
C ALA A 74 -1.50 7.91 8.98
N ASP A 75 -1.30 7.84 10.29
CA ASP A 75 -1.87 6.73 11.04
C ASP A 75 -3.38 6.92 11.16
N GLU A 76 -4.04 5.93 11.71
CA GLU A 76 -5.51 5.90 11.74
C GLU A 76 -6.12 7.07 12.52
N GLN A 77 -5.43 7.54 13.54
CA GLN A 77 -5.94 8.60 14.42
C GLN A 77 -5.79 10.00 13.82
N LYS A 78 -5.05 10.13 12.73
CA LYS A 78 -4.80 11.45 12.11
C LYS A 78 -5.54 11.53 10.79
N PRO A 79 -6.05 12.73 10.43
CA PRO A 79 -6.70 12.89 9.13
C PRO A 79 -5.66 12.79 8.01
N ALA A 80 -6.07 12.22 6.89
CA ALA A 80 -5.26 12.19 5.70
C ALA A 80 -5.53 13.45 4.87
N GLN A 81 -4.49 13.97 4.25
CA GLN A 81 -4.62 15.13 3.38
C GLN A 81 -5.36 14.74 2.10
N ASP A 82 -6.31 15.57 1.67
CA ASP A 82 -7.09 15.30 0.47
C ASP A 82 -6.19 15.17 -0.76
N GLY A 83 -6.60 14.29 -1.68
CA GLY A 83 -5.88 14.09 -2.93
C GLY A 83 -4.70 13.15 -2.82
N THR A 84 -4.47 12.56 -1.65
CA THR A 84 -3.36 11.62 -1.46
C THR A 84 -3.84 10.17 -1.58
N VAL A 85 -2.89 9.26 -1.80
CA VAL A 85 -3.15 7.82 -1.77
C VAL A 85 -3.72 7.41 -0.42
N GLU A 86 -3.17 7.98 0.67
CA GLU A 86 -3.66 7.68 2.01
C GLU A 86 -5.13 8.05 2.17
N ALA A 87 -5.53 9.23 1.71
CA ALA A 87 -6.92 9.67 1.80
C ALA A 87 -7.84 8.79 0.96
N TRP A 88 -7.39 8.42 -0.26
CA TRP A 88 -8.17 7.53 -1.11
C TRP A 88 -8.36 6.17 -0.46
N GLY A 89 -7.33 5.64 0.20
CA GLY A 89 -7.37 4.32 0.84
C GLY A 89 -8.34 4.21 2.01
N ARG A 90 -8.90 5.33 2.45
CA ARG A 90 -9.88 5.36 3.55
C ARG A 90 -11.16 6.12 3.16
N SER A 91 -11.28 6.51 1.91
CA SER A 91 -12.40 7.34 1.43
C SER A 91 -13.65 6.51 1.16
N ALA A 92 -14.80 7.06 1.53
CA ALA A 92 -16.08 6.44 1.18
C ALA A 92 -16.30 6.35 -0.33
N GLY A 93 -15.55 7.13 -1.11
CA GLY A 93 -15.66 7.13 -2.58
C GLY A 93 -14.80 6.09 -3.29
N ASN A 94 -14.01 5.30 -2.56
CA ASN A 94 -13.20 4.26 -3.20
C ASN A 94 -14.03 2.98 -3.43
N PRO A 95 -13.50 2.00 -4.19
CA PRO A 95 -14.27 0.81 -4.55
C PRO A 95 -14.84 -0.01 -3.39
N VAL A 96 -14.25 0.05 -2.20
CA VAL A 96 -14.77 -0.69 -1.05
C VAL A 96 -15.62 0.17 -0.12
N GLY A 97 -15.74 1.47 -0.44
CA GLY A 97 -16.57 2.37 0.33
C GLY A 97 -15.99 2.82 1.66
N GLY A 98 -14.68 2.78 1.81
CA GLY A 98 -14.02 3.19 3.04
C GLY A 98 -12.65 2.56 3.22
N TRP A 99 -12.30 2.27 4.45
CA TRP A 99 -10.99 1.74 4.79
C TRP A 99 -10.73 0.37 4.15
N TYR A 100 -9.59 0.24 3.47
CA TYR A 100 -9.11 -1.08 3.05
C TYR A 100 -8.60 -1.88 4.25
N GLY A 101 -8.12 -1.21 5.28
CA GLY A 101 -7.65 -1.87 6.49
C GLY A 101 -8.78 -2.60 7.20
N LEU A 102 -8.51 -3.85 7.60
CA LEU A 102 -9.52 -4.76 8.12
C LEU A 102 -9.64 -4.74 9.63
N ARG A 103 -8.66 -4.16 10.32
CA ARG A 103 -8.67 -4.16 11.79
C ARG A 103 -8.66 -2.73 12.29
N LYS A 104 -9.71 -2.35 13.00
CA LYS A 104 -9.79 -1.02 13.61
C LYS A 104 -8.59 -0.82 14.55
N GLY A 105 -7.97 0.36 14.48
CA GLY A 105 -6.74 0.67 15.20
C GLY A 105 -5.47 0.38 14.40
N TYR A 106 -5.58 -0.37 13.30
CA TYR A 106 -4.44 -0.79 12.48
C TYR A 106 -4.74 -0.60 10.99
N ARG A 107 -5.47 0.46 10.62
CA ARG A 107 -5.93 0.70 9.25
C ARG A 107 -5.20 1.83 8.55
N GLY A 108 -4.40 2.60 9.25
CA GLY A 108 -3.67 3.72 8.68
C GLY A 108 -2.43 3.29 7.90
N ARG A 109 -1.68 4.30 7.44
CA ARG A 109 -0.40 4.14 6.74
C ARG A 109 -0.50 3.39 5.42
N PHE A 110 -1.68 3.41 4.82
CA PHE A 110 -1.91 2.80 3.50
C PHE A 110 -0.93 3.40 2.47
N GLY A 111 -0.72 4.71 2.52
CA GLY A 111 0.19 5.41 1.61
C GLY A 111 1.66 5.15 1.88
N MET A 112 2.00 4.43 2.94
CA MET A 112 3.38 4.04 3.23
C MET A 112 3.69 2.64 2.74
N TYR A 113 2.76 1.70 2.89
CA TYR A 113 3.03 0.29 2.63
C TYR A 113 2.58 -0.19 1.25
N MET A 114 1.55 0.44 0.67
CA MET A 114 1.07 0.03 -0.65
C MET A 114 2.00 0.47 -1.80
N PRO A 115 2.55 1.69 -1.79
CA PRO A 115 3.39 2.10 -2.91
C PRO A 115 4.60 1.20 -3.18
N PRO A 116 5.39 0.79 -2.16
CA PRO A 116 6.50 -0.12 -2.42
C PRO A 116 6.08 -1.45 -3.03
N LEU A 117 4.91 -1.94 -2.66
CA LEU A 117 4.40 -3.20 -3.21
C LEU A 117 4.05 -3.05 -4.68
N LEU A 118 3.32 -1.98 -5.05
CA LEU A 118 3.00 -1.74 -6.45
C LEU A 118 4.25 -1.52 -7.29
N GLU A 119 5.23 -0.84 -6.73
CA GLU A 119 6.52 -0.64 -7.40
C GLU A 119 7.21 -1.99 -7.64
N ALA A 120 7.28 -2.83 -6.62
CA ALA A 120 7.91 -4.14 -6.73
C ALA A 120 7.21 -5.05 -7.73
N LEU A 121 5.90 -4.91 -7.88
CA LEU A 121 5.11 -5.67 -8.85
C LEU A 121 5.11 -5.03 -10.24
N ASP A 122 5.86 -3.96 -10.42
CA ASP A 122 6.00 -3.25 -11.69
C ASP A 122 4.68 -2.61 -12.18
N LEU A 123 3.84 -2.24 -11.23
CA LEU A 123 2.55 -1.61 -11.51
C LEU A 123 2.60 -0.08 -11.39
N ALA A 124 3.61 0.44 -10.73
CA ALA A 124 3.71 1.87 -10.45
C ALA A 124 5.15 2.35 -10.38
N GLU A 125 5.35 3.62 -10.67
CA GLU A 125 6.58 4.33 -10.34
C GLU A 125 6.38 5.06 -9.02
N VAL A 126 7.38 5.03 -8.15
CA VAL A 126 7.32 5.64 -6.82
C VAL A 126 8.56 6.50 -6.60
N GLU A 127 8.38 7.70 -6.09
CA GLU A 127 9.49 8.56 -5.69
C GLU A 127 10.08 8.07 -4.36
N HIS A 128 11.38 8.27 -4.19
CA HIS A 128 12.11 7.83 -3.00
C HIS A 128 12.88 8.98 -2.36
N ASN A 129 12.22 10.10 -2.19
CA ASN A 129 12.77 11.24 -1.46
C ASN A 129 12.64 11.02 0.05
N PRO A 130 13.33 11.79 0.88
CA PRO A 130 13.15 11.67 2.34
C PRO A 130 11.71 11.90 2.80
N ARG A 131 10.93 12.68 2.03
CA ARG A 131 9.52 12.95 2.33
C ARG A 131 8.80 13.51 1.08
N ASN A 132 7.48 13.60 1.17
CA ASN A 132 6.63 14.18 0.12
C ASN A 132 6.73 13.42 -1.20
N ASN A 133 6.72 12.12 -1.11
CA ASN A 133 6.82 11.25 -2.27
C ASN A 133 5.48 11.13 -2.98
N ARG A 134 5.54 10.80 -4.27
CA ARG A 134 4.38 10.60 -5.13
C ARG A 134 4.53 9.30 -5.88
N MET A 135 3.43 8.80 -6.43
CA MET A 135 3.45 7.63 -7.29
C MET A 135 2.54 7.84 -8.50
N ARG A 136 2.76 7.05 -9.54
CA ARG A 136 1.89 7.01 -10.72
C ARG A 136 1.90 5.62 -11.33
N ALA A 137 0.85 5.30 -12.11
CA ALA A 137 0.75 4.00 -12.77
C ALA A 137 1.83 3.83 -13.85
N ARG A 138 2.26 2.60 -13.99
CA ARG A 138 3.05 2.17 -15.14
C ARG A 138 2.17 1.59 -16.20
#